data_5696f87105de1f0e2db49e21867c9174
#
_entry.id   5696f87105de1f0e2db49e21867c9174
#
_cell.length_a   1.000
_cell.length_b   1.000
_cell.length_c   1.000
_cell.angle_alpha   90.00
_cell.angle_beta   90.00
_cell.angle_gamma   90.00
#
_symmetry.space_group_name_H-M   'P 1'
#
loop_
_entity.id
_entity.type
_entity.pdbx_description
1 polymer ?
#
loop_
_entity_poly.entity_id
_entity_poly.type
_entity_poly.pdbx_seq_one_letter_code
_entity_poly.pdbx_strand_id
1 'polypeptide(L)'
;MRCMLRLVFCTGTEPGKWFRRYRDSHAPDALQTVDADDAATVLLSGDADLALMRLPDARIDESFHTVRLYEEAPGIAVPKDSVYSEVGEEVAPADVADEIVNYRIGPDALVDVAAVRTALQVVAANVGVAIAPRPLLKVLSKKQVVPLGFADPTVARTEIALVWRKDDDNDEIQDFVGVAKGRTKNSSRNSAPKRSASQKAKDKQARRAASHKKGNKGAIPKPLSKRYKPSK
;
A
#
# COMPACT_ATOMS: atom_id res chain seq x y z
N MET A 1 -9.98 -12.04 19.89
CA MET A 1 -10.76 -11.63 18.70
C MET A 1 -9.78 -10.93 17.78
N ARG A 2 -9.65 -11.35 16.51
CA ARG A 2 -8.86 -10.58 15.54
C ARG A 2 -9.70 -9.36 15.17
N CYS A 3 -9.23 -8.16 15.48
CA CYS A 3 -9.90 -6.93 15.07
C CYS A 3 -9.71 -6.75 13.55
N MET A 4 -10.77 -6.34 12.89
CA MET A 4 -10.74 -5.90 11.49
C MET A 4 -10.12 -4.51 11.43
N LEU A 5 -9.06 -4.33 10.68
CA LEU A 5 -8.43 -3.02 10.47
C LEU A 5 -9.30 -2.18 9.53
N ARG A 6 -9.72 -1.00 10.00
CA ARG A 6 -10.45 -0.01 9.20
C ARG A 6 -9.45 1.03 8.66
N LEU A 7 -9.30 1.07 7.35
CA LEU A 7 -8.36 1.97 6.69
C LEU A 7 -9.11 2.92 5.76
N VAL A 8 -8.93 4.23 5.96
CA VAL A 8 -9.33 5.25 5.00
C VAL A 8 -8.15 5.64 4.12
N PHE A 9 -8.39 5.87 2.83
CA PHE A 9 -7.37 6.39 1.93
C PHE A 9 -7.87 7.57 1.11
N CYS A 10 -7.01 8.58 0.92
CA CYS A 10 -7.40 9.79 0.22
C CYS A 10 -7.52 9.54 -1.29
N THR A 11 -8.52 10.17 -1.91
CA THR A 11 -8.75 10.14 -3.36
C THR A 11 -7.49 10.50 -4.14
N GLY A 12 -7.19 9.73 -5.18
CA GLY A 12 -5.99 9.89 -6.02
C GLY A 12 -4.82 9.00 -5.61
N THR A 13 -4.91 8.26 -4.50
CA THR A 13 -3.95 7.20 -4.17
C THR A 13 -4.42 5.85 -4.74
N GLU A 14 -3.46 4.97 -5.03
CA GLU A 14 -3.74 3.62 -5.58
C GLU A 14 -3.15 2.51 -4.69
N PRO A 15 -3.66 2.34 -3.45
CA PRO A 15 -3.10 1.40 -2.48
C PRO A 15 -3.47 -0.07 -2.75
N GLY A 16 -4.12 -0.39 -3.85
CA GLY A 16 -4.66 -1.72 -4.15
C GLY A 16 -3.66 -2.86 -4.07
N LYS A 17 -2.36 -2.62 -4.38
CA LYS A 17 -1.29 -3.62 -4.21
C LYS A 17 -1.03 -3.94 -2.73
N TRP A 18 -1.07 -2.93 -1.85
CA TRP A 18 -0.89 -3.10 -0.40
C TRP A 18 -2.08 -3.83 0.21
N PHE A 19 -3.30 -3.46 -0.19
CA PHE A 19 -4.53 -4.13 0.26
C PHE A 19 -4.52 -5.61 -0.07
N ARG A 20 -4.16 -5.97 -1.31
CA ARG A 20 -4.02 -7.36 -1.73
C ARG A 20 -2.98 -8.10 -0.91
N ARG A 21 -1.77 -7.53 -0.78
CA ARG A 21 -0.69 -8.16 0.00
C ARG A 21 -1.05 -8.35 1.48
N TYR A 22 -1.77 -7.41 2.07
CA TYR A 22 -2.24 -7.53 3.44
C TYR A 22 -3.27 -8.68 3.57
N ARG A 23 -4.29 -8.71 2.71
CA ARG A 23 -5.31 -9.78 2.68
C ARG A 23 -4.73 -11.16 2.40
N ASP A 24 -3.69 -11.27 1.56
CA ASP A 24 -2.99 -12.54 1.25
C ASP A 24 -2.29 -13.16 2.49
N SER A 25 -2.03 -12.37 3.51
CA SER A 25 -1.35 -12.81 4.74
C SER A 25 -2.27 -12.87 5.97
N HIS A 26 -3.48 -12.35 5.87
CA HIS A 26 -4.49 -12.30 6.93
C HIS A 26 -5.80 -12.94 6.46
N ALA A 27 -6.84 -12.94 7.31
CA ALA A 27 -8.17 -13.36 6.88
C ALA A 27 -8.72 -12.41 5.81
N PRO A 28 -9.60 -12.87 4.89
CA PRO A 28 -10.15 -12.03 3.82
C PRO A 28 -10.88 -10.78 4.31
N ASP A 29 -11.46 -10.85 5.49
CA ASP A 29 -12.21 -9.80 6.20
C ASP A 29 -11.35 -8.97 7.17
N ALA A 30 -10.04 -9.22 7.23
CA ALA A 30 -9.14 -8.51 8.15
C ALA A 30 -8.92 -7.03 7.81
N LEU A 31 -9.32 -6.57 6.62
CA LEU A 31 -9.13 -5.19 6.16
C LEU A 31 -10.40 -4.65 5.50
N GLN A 32 -10.99 -3.65 6.12
CA GLN A 32 -12.01 -2.79 5.53
C GLN A 32 -11.36 -1.52 5.00
N THR A 33 -11.75 -1.06 3.80
CA THR A 33 -11.16 0.12 3.17
C THR A 33 -12.24 1.08 2.69
N VAL A 34 -12.01 2.38 2.89
CA VAL A 34 -12.92 3.46 2.46
C VAL A 34 -12.10 4.51 1.72
N ASP A 35 -12.56 4.94 0.55
CA ASP A 35 -12.05 6.11 -0.17
C ASP A 35 -12.72 7.37 0.35
N ALA A 36 -11.94 8.43 0.61
CA ALA A 36 -12.48 9.71 1.04
C ALA A 36 -11.66 10.87 0.47
N ASP A 37 -12.33 11.96 0.11
CA ASP A 37 -11.66 13.19 -0.32
C ASP A 37 -10.90 13.82 0.88
N ASP A 38 -11.46 13.72 2.09
CA ASP A 38 -10.83 14.13 3.35
C ASP A 38 -10.67 12.94 4.30
N ALA A 39 -9.56 12.24 4.14
CA ALA A 39 -9.23 11.07 4.96
C ALA A 39 -8.94 11.44 6.44
N ALA A 40 -8.46 12.68 6.71
CA ALA A 40 -8.22 13.13 8.07
C ALA A 40 -9.51 13.24 8.88
N THR A 41 -10.59 13.76 8.30
CA THR A 41 -11.90 13.83 8.98
C THR A 41 -12.39 12.44 9.39
N VAL A 42 -12.23 11.42 8.51
CA VAL A 42 -12.65 10.04 8.81
C VAL A 42 -11.81 9.42 9.92
N LEU A 43 -10.48 9.71 9.94
CA LEU A 43 -9.59 9.26 11.02
C LEU A 43 -9.94 9.95 12.36
N LEU A 44 -10.20 11.25 12.32
CA LEU A 44 -10.48 12.05 13.52
C LEU A 44 -11.83 11.70 14.16
N SER A 45 -12.84 11.34 13.36
CA SER A 45 -14.13 10.86 13.85
C SER A 45 -14.07 9.47 14.50
N GLY A 46 -12.96 8.72 14.31
CA GLY A 46 -12.84 7.35 14.80
C GLY A 46 -13.53 6.31 13.92
N ASP A 47 -13.93 6.68 12.70
CA ASP A 47 -14.52 5.76 11.73
C ASP A 47 -13.44 4.91 11.01
N ALA A 48 -12.17 5.30 11.11
CA ALA A 48 -11.02 4.54 10.66
C ALA A 48 -9.93 4.48 11.75
N ASP A 49 -9.17 3.38 11.76
CA ASP A 49 -8.06 3.14 12.67
C ASP A 49 -6.73 3.65 12.07
N LEU A 50 -6.64 3.67 10.74
CA LEU A 50 -5.47 4.04 9.97
C LEU A 50 -5.89 4.87 8.76
N ALA A 51 -5.18 5.98 8.49
CA ALA A 51 -5.38 6.80 7.29
C ALA A 51 -4.17 6.78 6.38
N LEU A 52 -4.39 6.58 5.08
CA LEU A 52 -3.45 6.91 4.02
C LEU A 52 -3.84 8.26 3.46
N MET A 53 -3.10 9.32 3.77
CA MET A 53 -3.52 10.68 3.51
C MET A 53 -2.38 11.57 2.99
N ARG A 54 -2.75 12.74 2.45
CA ARG A 54 -1.81 13.78 2.05
C ARG A 54 -1.38 14.60 3.26
N LEU A 55 -0.10 14.95 3.27
CA LEU A 55 0.49 15.90 4.20
C LEU A 55 1.08 17.09 3.42
N PRO A 56 1.17 18.25 4.07
CA PRO A 56 0.82 18.55 5.46
C PRO A 56 -0.69 18.61 5.71
N ASP A 57 -1.12 18.37 6.94
CA ASP A 57 -2.48 18.62 7.43
C ASP A 57 -2.38 19.14 8.87
N ALA A 58 -2.85 20.35 9.12
CA ALA A 58 -2.72 21.01 10.43
C ALA A 58 -3.48 20.30 11.56
N ARG A 59 -4.39 19.39 11.24
CA ARG A 59 -5.16 18.58 12.22
C ARG A 59 -4.34 17.40 12.77
N ILE A 60 -3.21 17.09 12.13
CA ILE A 60 -2.33 15.98 12.52
C ILE A 60 -1.17 16.55 13.33
N ASP A 61 -1.23 16.34 14.62
CA ASP A 61 -0.27 16.83 15.61
C ASP A 61 0.61 15.71 16.19
N GLU A 62 1.27 15.99 17.30
CA GLU A 62 2.16 15.04 17.98
C GLU A 62 1.44 13.83 18.59
N SER A 63 0.12 13.83 18.70
CA SER A 63 -0.66 12.68 19.18
C SER A 63 -0.78 11.56 18.14
N PHE A 64 -0.33 11.80 16.92
CA PHE A 64 -0.36 10.83 15.83
C PHE A 64 1.01 10.24 15.52
N HIS A 65 1.03 8.98 15.12
CA HIS A 65 2.13 8.41 14.37
C HIS A 65 2.00 8.76 12.89
N THR A 66 3.11 9.14 12.27
CA THR A 66 3.17 9.48 10.85
C THR A 66 4.31 8.71 10.20
N VAL A 67 3.97 7.95 9.16
CA VAL A 67 4.93 7.21 8.35
C VAL A 67 4.85 7.69 6.91
N ARG A 68 5.79 8.54 6.50
CA ARG A 68 5.91 9.04 5.12
C ARG A 68 6.25 7.90 4.17
N LEU A 69 5.56 7.83 3.03
CA LEU A 69 5.73 6.77 2.04
C LEU A 69 6.36 7.27 0.75
N TYR A 70 5.80 8.31 0.15
CA TYR A 70 6.31 8.92 -1.09
C TYR A 70 5.77 10.32 -1.30
N GLU A 71 6.44 11.08 -2.18
CA GLU A 71 5.98 12.37 -2.66
C GLU A 71 5.15 12.22 -3.95
N GLU A 72 4.16 13.07 -4.12
CA GLU A 72 3.40 13.17 -5.36
C GLU A 72 4.03 14.24 -6.28
N ALA A 73 4.26 13.87 -7.52
CA ALA A 73 4.72 14.82 -8.52
C ALA A 73 3.61 15.82 -8.88
N PRO A 74 3.94 17.11 -9.11
CA PRO A 74 3.00 18.07 -9.60
C PRO A 74 2.52 17.69 -11.01
N GLY A 75 1.29 18.05 -11.31
CA GLY A 75 0.69 17.86 -12.61
C GLY A 75 -0.16 19.05 -13.02
N ILE A 76 -0.49 19.09 -14.29
CA ILE A 76 -1.41 20.06 -14.89
C ILE A 76 -2.49 19.31 -15.66
N ALA A 77 -3.73 19.71 -15.46
CA ALA A 77 -4.86 19.26 -16.28
C ALA A 77 -5.13 20.28 -17.36
N VAL A 78 -5.14 19.83 -18.59
CA VAL A 78 -5.39 20.66 -19.79
C VAL A 78 -6.64 20.16 -20.52
N PRO A 79 -7.30 21.00 -21.31
CA PRO A 79 -8.42 20.57 -22.16
C PRO A 79 -8.01 19.42 -23.08
N LYS A 80 -8.93 18.50 -23.35
CA LYS A 80 -8.68 17.33 -24.18
C LYS A 80 -8.22 17.67 -25.61
N ASP A 81 -8.78 18.74 -26.18
CA ASP A 81 -8.53 19.15 -27.55
C ASP A 81 -7.50 20.30 -27.62
N SER A 82 -6.71 20.51 -26.57
CA SER A 82 -5.64 21.51 -26.53
C SER A 82 -4.37 21.05 -27.22
N VAL A 83 -3.55 21.97 -27.70
CA VAL A 83 -2.22 21.68 -28.25
C VAL A 83 -1.32 20.93 -27.25
N TYR A 84 -1.44 21.21 -25.95
CA TYR A 84 -0.70 20.52 -24.90
C TYR A 84 -1.03 19.01 -24.83
N SER A 85 -2.30 18.66 -25.05
CA SER A 85 -2.73 17.27 -25.06
C SER A 85 -2.22 16.50 -26.28
N GLU A 86 -2.07 17.14 -27.42
CA GLU A 86 -1.55 16.54 -28.65
C GLU A 86 -0.05 16.24 -28.53
N VAL A 87 0.74 17.16 -27.96
CA VAL A 87 2.16 16.96 -27.71
C VAL A 87 2.41 15.89 -26.66
N GLY A 88 1.58 15.82 -25.61
CA GLY A 88 1.62 14.76 -24.60
C GLY A 88 2.86 14.78 -23.71
N GLU A 89 3.68 15.83 -23.77
CA GLU A 89 4.90 16.01 -22.99
C GLU A 89 4.64 16.68 -21.63
N GLU A 90 5.68 16.84 -20.83
CA GLU A 90 5.63 17.63 -19.62
C GLU A 90 5.53 19.11 -19.96
N VAL A 91 4.60 19.82 -19.32
CA VAL A 91 4.32 21.24 -19.59
C VAL A 91 5.20 22.12 -18.71
N ALA A 92 5.86 23.11 -19.28
CA ALA A 92 6.61 24.10 -18.53
C ALA A 92 5.73 25.31 -18.13
N PRO A 93 6.06 26.06 -17.06
CA PRO A 93 5.30 27.26 -16.66
C PRO A 93 5.17 28.30 -17.75
N ALA A 94 6.21 28.46 -18.58
CA ALA A 94 6.23 29.42 -19.67
C ALA A 94 5.20 29.09 -20.77
N ASP A 95 4.91 27.80 -20.98
CA ASP A 95 3.97 27.35 -22.00
C ASP A 95 2.52 27.73 -21.70
N VAL A 96 2.21 27.91 -20.40
CA VAL A 96 0.85 28.21 -19.90
C VAL A 96 0.77 29.57 -19.18
N ALA A 97 1.73 30.45 -19.42
CA ALA A 97 1.81 31.76 -18.76
C ALA A 97 0.56 32.63 -19.01
N ASP A 98 -0.04 32.52 -20.19
CA ASP A 98 -1.22 33.27 -20.59
C ASP A 98 -2.54 32.51 -20.33
N GLU A 99 -2.48 31.29 -19.77
CA GLU A 99 -3.66 30.48 -19.50
C GLU A 99 -4.35 30.89 -18.20
N ILE A 100 -5.68 30.76 -18.18
CA ILE A 100 -6.46 30.92 -16.95
C ILE A 100 -6.18 29.72 -16.05
N VAL A 101 -5.67 29.96 -14.83
CA VAL A 101 -5.44 28.91 -13.82
C VAL A 101 -6.65 28.79 -12.90
N ASN A 102 -7.48 27.77 -13.12
CA ASN A 102 -8.71 27.54 -12.35
C ASN A 102 -8.45 26.96 -10.95
N TYR A 103 -7.32 26.29 -10.75
CA TYR A 103 -6.85 25.78 -9.47
C TYR A 103 -5.33 25.67 -9.48
N ARG A 104 -4.70 26.04 -8.36
CA ARG A 104 -3.27 25.81 -8.10
C ARG A 104 -3.06 25.48 -6.62
N ILE A 105 -2.23 24.48 -6.33
CA ILE A 105 -1.80 24.18 -4.97
C ILE A 105 -1.08 25.40 -4.39
N GLY A 106 -1.49 25.81 -3.19
CA GLY A 106 -0.83 26.88 -2.47
C GLY A 106 0.57 26.51 -1.95
N PRO A 107 1.35 27.48 -1.45
CA PRO A 107 2.66 27.24 -0.87
C PRO A 107 2.61 26.38 0.40
N ASP A 108 1.44 26.27 1.03
CA ASP A 108 1.14 25.43 2.18
C ASP A 108 0.99 23.94 1.83
N ALA A 109 1.05 23.59 0.54
CA ALA A 109 0.84 22.25 0.00
C ALA A 109 -0.52 21.60 0.34
N LEU A 110 -1.50 22.38 0.79
CA LEU A 110 -2.84 21.89 1.05
C LEU A 110 -3.60 21.65 -0.27
N VAL A 111 -4.33 20.55 -0.34
CA VAL A 111 -5.10 20.16 -1.53
C VAL A 111 -6.57 20.06 -1.18
N ASP A 112 -7.36 20.99 -1.73
CA ASP A 112 -8.82 20.91 -1.69
C ASP A 112 -9.34 20.08 -2.89
N VAL A 113 -9.70 18.82 -2.62
CA VAL A 113 -10.17 17.89 -3.66
C VAL A 113 -11.48 18.35 -4.29
N ALA A 114 -12.37 19.01 -3.54
CA ALA A 114 -13.62 19.54 -4.07
C ALA A 114 -13.39 20.71 -5.03
N ALA A 115 -12.48 21.62 -4.66
CA ALA A 115 -12.07 22.72 -5.55
C ALA A 115 -11.38 22.20 -6.81
N VAL A 116 -10.51 21.17 -6.70
CA VAL A 116 -9.92 20.51 -7.88
C VAL A 116 -11.00 19.93 -8.79
N ARG A 117 -12.00 19.21 -8.25
CA ARG A 117 -13.12 18.68 -9.05
C ARG A 117 -13.86 19.78 -9.82
N THR A 118 -14.13 20.90 -9.16
CA THR A 118 -14.81 22.05 -9.77
C THR A 118 -13.95 22.66 -10.89
N ALA A 119 -12.66 22.86 -10.63
CA ALA A 119 -11.72 23.37 -11.63
C ALA A 119 -11.63 22.47 -12.88
N LEU A 120 -11.61 21.13 -12.67
CA LEU A 120 -11.57 20.19 -13.79
C LEU A 120 -12.83 20.24 -14.68
N GLN A 121 -13.98 20.62 -14.14
CA GLN A 121 -15.19 20.83 -14.95
C GLN A 121 -15.05 22.07 -15.86
N VAL A 122 -14.41 23.14 -15.35
CA VAL A 122 -14.12 24.34 -16.13
C VAL A 122 -13.11 24.04 -17.23
N VAL A 123 -12.04 23.31 -16.90
CA VAL A 123 -11.04 22.86 -17.88
C VAL A 123 -11.68 21.95 -18.94
N ALA A 124 -12.59 21.06 -18.57
CA ALA A 124 -13.33 20.20 -19.50
C ALA A 124 -14.24 20.99 -20.45
N ALA A 125 -14.66 22.21 -20.06
CA ALA A 125 -15.36 23.15 -20.92
C ALA A 125 -14.40 24.00 -21.83
N ASN A 126 -13.15 23.58 -21.92
CA ASN A 126 -12.10 24.23 -22.73
C ASN A 126 -11.69 25.64 -22.22
N VAL A 127 -11.71 25.83 -20.89
CA VAL A 127 -11.33 27.10 -20.25
C VAL A 127 -10.15 26.90 -19.32
N GLY A 128 -8.97 27.33 -19.73
CA GLY A 128 -7.76 27.36 -18.93
C GLY A 128 -7.27 25.98 -18.45
N VAL A 129 -6.54 25.98 -17.34
CA VAL A 129 -5.84 24.80 -16.79
C VAL A 129 -6.07 24.66 -15.28
N ALA A 130 -5.71 23.49 -14.71
CA ALA A 130 -5.70 23.27 -13.26
C ALA A 130 -4.41 22.56 -12.84
N ILE A 131 -3.75 23.03 -11.76
CA ILE A 131 -2.47 22.55 -11.28
C ILE A 131 -2.67 21.89 -9.91
N ALA A 132 -2.48 20.56 -9.84
CA ALA A 132 -2.69 19.76 -8.64
C ALA A 132 -1.77 18.52 -8.67
N PRO A 133 -1.72 17.69 -7.62
CA PRO A 133 -0.96 16.43 -7.67
C PRO A 133 -1.37 15.59 -8.87
N ARG A 134 -0.39 15.16 -9.67
CA ARG A 134 -0.66 14.41 -10.91
C ARG A 134 -1.49 13.12 -10.69
N PRO A 135 -1.28 12.33 -9.63
CA PRO A 135 -2.12 11.16 -9.35
C PRO A 135 -3.58 11.52 -9.10
N LEU A 136 -3.84 12.61 -8.37
CA LEU A 136 -5.19 13.11 -8.13
C LEU A 136 -5.87 13.54 -9.43
N LEU A 137 -5.18 14.32 -10.28
CA LEU A 137 -5.68 14.73 -11.57
C LEU A 137 -6.04 13.54 -12.46
N LYS A 138 -5.21 12.47 -12.46
CA LYS A 138 -5.48 11.24 -13.21
C LYS A 138 -6.78 10.56 -12.80
N VAL A 139 -7.03 10.45 -11.50
CA VAL A 139 -8.26 9.82 -10.98
C VAL A 139 -9.48 10.69 -11.27
N LEU A 140 -9.37 12.01 -11.11
CA LEU A 140 -10.49 12.94 -11.25
C LEU A 140 -10.81 13.32 -12.70
N SER A 141 -9.88 13.14 -13.64
CA SER A 141 -10.02 13.57 -15.06
C SER A 141 -11.18 12.92 -15.79
N LYS A 142 -11.56 11.68 -15.41
CA LYS A 142 -12.66 10.90 -16.04
C LYS A 142 -12.62 10.91 -17.57
N LYS A 143 -11.42 11.07 -18.18
CA LYS A 143 -11.19 11.21 -19.63
C LYS A 143 -11.79 12.49 -20.27
N GLN A 144 -12.19 13.46 -19.47
CA GLN A 144 -12.71 14.76 -19.95
C GLN A 144 -11.60 15.79 -20.13
N VAL A 145 -10.51 15.64 -19.37
CA VAL A 145 -9.29 16.47 -19.43
C VAL A 145 -8.07 15.56 -19.51
N VAL A 146 -6.92 16.11 -19.92
CA VAL A 146 -5.66 15.35 -20.03
C VAL A 146 -4.72 15.77 -18.88
N PRO A 147 -4.37 14.88 -17.94
CA PRO A 147 -3.43 15.15 -16.87
C PRO A 147 -1.98 14.90 -17.33
N LEU A 148 -1.22 15.95 -17.50
CA LEU A 148 0.20 15.94 -17.88
C LEU A 148 1.12 16.16 -16.67
N GLY A 149 2.43 15.99 -16.85
CA GLY A 149 3.44 16.45 -15.90
C GLY A 149 3.53 17.97 -15.93
N PHE A 150 3.90 18.60 -14.81
CA PHE A 150 4.12 20.03 -14.74
C PHE A 150 5.52 20.32 -14.17
N ALA A 151 6.39 20.92 -14.98
CA ALA A 151 7.80 21.13 -14.69
C ALA A 151 8.03 22.47 -13.93
N ASP A 152 7.21 22.77 -12.94
CA ASP A 152 7.34 23.97 -12.13
C ASP A 152 7.90 23.65 -10.74
N PRO A 153 9.16 24.04 -10.45
CA PRO A 153 9.76 23.78 -9.13
C PRO A 153 9.15 24.60 -7.99
N THR A 154 8.34 25.62 -8.32
CA THR A 154 7.67 26.47 -7.32
C THR A 154 6.36 25.87 -6.82
N VAL A 155 5.82 24.87 -7.51
CA VAL A 155 4.62 24.15 -7.05
C VAL A 155 4.99 23.25 -5.89
N ALA A 156 4.32 23.45 -4.77
CA ALA A 156 4.53 22.63 -3.59
C ALA A 156 4.22 21.14 -3.87
N ARG A 157 5.12 20.26 -3.44
CA ARG A 157 4.92 18.82 -3.51
C ARG A 157 4.13 18.37 -2.28
N THR A 158 3.21 17.46 -2.49
CA THR A 158 2.48 16.80 -1.43
C THR A 158 3.14 15.47 -1.06
N GLU A 159 3.03 15.06 0.18
CA GLU A 159 3.54 13.76 0.65
C GLU A 159 2.36 12.85 0.98
N ILE A 160 2.46 11.58 0.63
CA ILE A 160 1.53 10.55 1.08
C ILE A 160 2.12 9.83 2.28
N ALA A 161 1.34 9.76 3.35
CA ALA A 161 1.74 9.13 4.60
C ALA A 161 0.63 8.22 5.16
N LEU A 162 1.05 7.23 5.96
CA LEU A 162 0.17 6.51 6.87
C LEU A 162 0.15 7.25 8.20
N VAL A 163 -1.05 7.52 8.71
CA VAL A 163 -1.29 8.28 9.95
C VAL A 163 -2.29 7.53 10.82
N TRP A 164 -2.00 7.42 12.13
CA TRP A 164 -2.90 6.82 13.12
C TRP A 164 -2.62 7.40 14.51
N ARG A 165 -3.60 7.32 15.42
CA ARG A 165 -3.43 7.79 16.80
C ARG A 165 -2.39 6.93 17.53
N LYS A 166 -1.55 7.56 18.35
CA LYS A 166 -0.54 6.83 19.14
C LYS A 166 -1.18 5.85 20.12
N ASP A 167 -2.32 6.21 20.70
CA ASP A 167 -3.05 5.40 21.67
C ASP A 167 -3.72 4.16 21.03
N ASP A 168 -3.93 4.18 19.71
CA ASP A 168 -4.55 3.08 18.96
C ASP A 168 -3.51 2.17 18.28
N ASP A 169 -2.20 2.38 18.57
CA ASP A 169 -1.14 1.56 17.97
C ASP A 169 -1.27 0.09 18.36
N ASN A 170 -1.32 -0.78 17.36
CA ASN A 170 -1.52 -2.21 17.53
C ASN A 170 -0.80 -3.03 16.45
N ASP A 171 -0.81 -4.35 16.60
CA ASP A 171 -0.11 -5.25 15.68
C ASP A 171 -0.68 -5.22 14.26
N GLU A 172 -2.00 -5.07 14.08
CA GLU A 172 -2.67 -5.00 12.78
C GLU A 172 -2.24 -3.77 12.00
N ILE A 173 -2.16 -2.59 12.66
CA ILE A 173 -1.63 -1.35 12.06
C ILE A 173 -0.16 -1.52 11.69
N GLN A 174 0.67 -2.06 12.60
CA GLN A 174 2.10 -2.26 12.38
C GLN A 174 2.38 -3.27 11.25
N ASP A 175 1.54 -4.27 11.08
CA ASP A 175 1.62 -5.23 9.99
C ASP A 175 1.28 -4.56 8.65
N PHE A 176 0.24 -3.70 8.60
CA PHE A 176 -0.08 -2.94 7.39
C PHE A 176 1.03 -1.96 7.03
N VAL A 177 1.57 -1.21 8.00
CA VAL A 177 2.74 -0.33 7.82
C VAL A 177 3.93 -1.12 7.25
N GLY A 178 4.14 -2.34 7.75
CA GLY A 178 5.15 -3.25 7.24
C GLY A 178 4.94 -3.62 5.77
N VAL A 179 3.70 -3.91 5.38
CA VAL A 179 3.33 -4.21 3.99
C VAL A 179 3.56 -3.01 3.08
N ALA A 180 3.15 -1.80 3.49
CA ALA A 180 3.35 -0.56 2.74
C ALA A 180 4.84 -0.23 2.54
N LYS A 181 5.68 -0.46 3.56
CA LYS A 181 7.14 -0.32 3.51
C LYS A 181 7.87 -1.46 2.79
N GLY A 182 7.15 -2.39 2.18
CA GLY A 182 7.73 -3.47 1.37
C GLY A 182 8.22 -4.68 2.15
N ARG A 183 7.83 -4.88 3.42
CA ARG A 183 8.13 -6.13 4.16
C ARG A 183 7.56 -7.33 3.42
N THR A 184 8.36 -8.39 3.35
CA THR A 184 7.95 -9.68 2.80
C THR A 184 7.50 -10.62 3.93
N LYS A 185 6.75 -11.69 3.58
CA LYS A 185 6.30 -12.74 4.52
C LYS A 185 7.45 -13.37 5.36
N ASN A 186 8.71 -13.24 4.92
CA ASN A 186 9.89 -13.76 5.60
C ASN A 186 10.58 -12.73 6.51
N SER A 187 9.96 -11.58 6.79
CA SER A 187 10.49 -10.59 7.71
C SER A 187 10.50 -11.13 9.14
N SER A 188 11.55 -10.80 9.90
CA SER A 188 11.85 -11.35 11.23
C SER A 188 10.77 -11.14 12.31
N ARG A 189 9.80 -10.23 12.11
CA ARG A 189 8.67 -10.04 13.03
C ARG A 189 7.54 -11.06 12.84
N ASN A 190 7.35 -11.62 11.63
CA ASN A 190 6.36 -12.67 11.36
C ASN A 190 6.91 -14.08 11.53
N SER A 191 8.19 -14.23 11.86
CA SER A 191 8.72 -15.54 12.21
C SER A 191 8.32 -15.86 13.65
N ALA A 192 7.54 -16.91 13.84
CA ALA A 192 7.32 -17.53 15.15
C ALA A 192 8.66 -17.61 15.91
N PRO A 193 8.68 -17.42 17.25
CA PRO A 193 9.91 -17.32 18.02
C PRO A 193 10.84 -18.46 17.63
N LYS A 194 12.05 -18.12 17.18
CA LYS A 194 13.03 -19.11 16.72
C LYS A 194 13.24 -20.10 17.84
N ARG A 195 12.83 -21.38 17.63
CA ARG A 195 13.06 -22.46 18.56
C ARG A 195 14.52 -22.45 18.99
N SER A 196 14.78 -22.45 20.29
CA SER A 196 16.13 -22.42 20.82
C SER A 196 16.95 -23.62 20.29
N ALA A 197 18.27 -23.48 20.23
CA ALA A 197 19.16 -24.57 19.79
C ALA A 197 18.91 -25.83 20.60
N SER A 198 18.60 -25.70 21.89
CA SER A 198 18.25 -26.78 22.81
C SER A 198 16.95 -27.50 22.39
N GLN A 199 15.91 -26.77 21.98
CA GLN A 199 14.65 -27.33 21.50
C GLN A 199 14.81 -28.07 20.18
N LYS A 200 15.61 -27.50 19.24
CA LYS A 200 15.94 -28.18 17.97
C LYS A 200 16.74 -29.46 18.19
N ALA A 201 17.63 -29.49 19.18
CA ALA A 201 18.39 -30.67 19.53
C ALA A 201 17.48 -31.77 20.12
N LYS A 202 16.55 -31.42 21.04
CA LYS A 202 15.56 -32.34 21.60
C LYS A 202 14.64 -32.95 20.56
N ASP A 203 14.11 -32.12 19.62
CA ASP A 203 13.28 -32.59 18.51
C ASP A 203 14.02 -33.52 17.55
N LYS A 204 15.31 -33.24 17.28
CA LYS A 204 16.17 -34.11 16.47
C LYS A 204 16.47 -35.46 17.17
N GLN A 205 16.67 -35.44 18.48
CA GLN A 205 16.89 -36.63 19.27
C GLN A 205 15.63 -37.50 19.39
N ALA A 206 14.45 -36.88 19.57
CA ALA A 206 13.16 -37.56 19.58
C ALA A 206 12.85 -38.22 18.21
N ARG A 207 13.13 -37.56 17.09
CA ARG A 207 12.98 -38.14 15.74
C ARG A 207 13.91 -39.33 15.50
N ARG A 208 15.17 -39.27 15.99
CA ARG A 208 16.12 -40.41 15.91
C ARG A 208 15.67 -41.58 16.74
N ALA A 209 15.17 -41.37 17.98
CA ALA A 209 14.63 -42.41 18.82
C ALA A 209 13.35 -43.07 18.23
N ALA A 210 12.50 -42.32 17.57
CA ALA A 210 11.31 -42.83 16.88
C ALA A 210 11.65 -43.67 15.64
N SER A 211 12.70 -43.29 14.87
CA SER A 211 13.16 -44.08 13.72
C SER A 211 13.84 -45.40 14.12
N HIS A 212 14.56 -45.43 15.25
CA HIS A 212 15.13 -46.69 15.80
C HIS A 212 14.06 -47.67 16.27
N LYS A 213 12.91 -47.19 16.79
CA LYS A 213 11.80 -48.08 17.19
C LYS A 213 11.06 -48.73 16.02
N LYS A 214 11.10 -48.10 14.80
CA LYS A 214 10.47 -48.65 13.60
C LYS A 214 11.32 -49.70 12.88
N GLY A 215 12.63 -49.78 13.13
CA GLY A 215 13.55 -50.72 12.48
C GLY A 215 13.60 -52.12 13.08
N ASN A 216 12.95 -52.37 14.24
CA ASN A 216 13.07 -53.65 14.96
C ASN A 216 11.78 -54.49 14.98
N LYS A 217 10.86 -54.29 14.03
CA LYS A 217 9.70 -55.15 13.80
C LYS A 217 9.69 -55.59 12.35
N GLY A 218 10.36 -56.74 12.07
CA GLY A 218 10.24 -57.38 10.75
C GLY A 218 11.44 -58.17 10.28
N ALA A 219 12.06 -58.98 11.12
CA ALA A 219 12.92 -60.03 10.63
C ALA A 219 12.16 -61.37 10.73
N ILE A 220 11.50 -61.75 9.64
CA ILE A 220 10.94 -63.11 9.46
C ILE A 220 12.12 -64.01 8.99
N PRO A 221 12.45 -65.13 9.68
CA PRO A 221 13.49 -66.02 9.19
C PRO A 221 13.06 -66.73 7.90
N LYS A 222 13.89 -66.68 6.90
CA LYS A 222 13.68 -67.45 5.64
C LYS A 222 13.92 -68.92 5.92
N PRO A 223 13.05 -69.88 5.46
CA PRO A 223 13.29 -71.32 5.59
C PRO A 223 14.42 -71.76 4.64
N LEU A 224 15.30 -72.66 5.17
CA LEU A 224 16.37 -73.29 4.43
C LEU A 224 15.81 -74.16 3.29
N SER A 225 16.14 -73.86 2.07
CA SER A 225 15.85 -74.74 0.90
C SER A 225 16.87 -75.86 0.85
N LYS A 226 16.35 -77.12 0.98
CA LYS A 226 17.12 -78.33 0.76
C LYS A 226 17.55 -78.44 -0.72
N ARG A 227 18.86 -78.48 -0.96
CA ARG A 227 19.43 -78.85 -2.28
C ARG A 227 19.16 -80.31 -2.56
N TYR A 228 18.38 -80.59 -3.60
CA TYR A 228 18.26 -81.90 -4.20
C TYR A 228 19.36 -82.05 -5.26
N LYS A 229 20.19 -83.10 -5.12
CA LYS A 229 21.14 -83.56 -6.15
C LYS A 229 20.45 -84.67 -6.92
N PRO A 230 20.39 -84.66 -8.24
CA PRO A 230 20.05 -85.84 -9.03
C PRO A 230 21.31 -86.65 -9.33
N SER A 231 21.28 -87.98 -9.13
CA SER A 231 22.26 -88.95 -9.58
C SER A 231 21.77 -89.55 -10.92
N LYS A 232 22.69 -89.60 -11.87
CA LYS A 232 22.71 -90.32 -13.18
C LYS A 232 21.70 -89.89 -14.23
#